data_0ca8d165638d77465bcd5fa1501f28d0
#
_entry.id   0ca8d165638d77465bcd5fa1501f28d0
#
_cell.length_a   1.000
_cell.length_b   1.000
_cell.length_c   1.000
_cell.angle_alpha   90.00
_cell.angle_beta   90.00
_cell.angle_gamma   90.00
#
_symmetry.space_group_name_H-M   'P 1'
#
loop_
_entity.id
_entity.type
_entity.pdbx_description
1 polymer ?
#
loop_
_entity_poly.entity_id
_entity_poly.type
_entity_poly.pdbx_seq_one_letter_code
_entity_poly.pdbx_strand_id
1 'polypeptide(L)'
;MNLCCLTLVFRNALEEEITDFMLAHETAKKGFTTFRIDGHSHDAELATSREKVRGRAQMTRMDIVLGDEEADSLLSDLRSAFPRIRLTFWVSPVGRFGRWP
;
A
#
# COMPACT_ATOMS: atom_id res chain seq x y z
N MET A 1 5.98 -22.13 2.05
CA MET A 1 5.17 -20.89 2.02
C MET A 1 5.45 -20.15 0.73
N ASN A 2 4.40 -19.82 -0.01
CA ASN A 2 4.53 -19.01 -1.20
C ASN A 2 4.65 -17.53 -0.81
N LEU A 3 5.70 -16.89 -1.27
CA LEU A 3 5.91 -15.47 -1.02
C LEU A 3 5.31 -14.63 -2.12
N CYS A 4 4.84 -13.46 -1.74
CA CYS A 4 4.31 -12.47 -2.65
C CYS A 4 4.77 -11.07 -2.23
N CYS A 5 4.62 -10.13 -3.14
CA CYS A 5 4.76 -8.71 -2.83
C CYS A 5 3.38 -8.09 -2.88
N LEU A 6 2.91 -7.63 -1.73
CA LEU A 6 1.69 -6.85 -1.65
C LEU A 6 2.05 -5.39 -1.89
N THR A 7 1.45 -4.78 -2.90
CA THR A 7 1.62 -3.37 -3.20
C THR A 7 0.34 -2.63 -2.89
N LEU A 8 0.47 -1.55 -2.14
CA LEU A 8 -0.63 -0.65 -1.82
C LEU A 8 -0.33 0.71 -2.43
N VAL A 9 -1.34 1.36 -2.97
CA VAL A 9 -1.22 2.74 -3.47
C VAL A 9 -2.36 3.55 -2.89
N PHE A 10 -2.03 4.67 -2.27
CA PHE A 10 -2.99 5.52 -1.61
C PHE A 10 -2.50 6.97 -1.60
N ARG A 11 -3.36 7.89 -1.23
CA ARG A 11 -3.00 9.31 -1.20
C ARG A 11 -1.99 9.60 -0.10
N ASN A 12 -1.07 10.53 -0.37
CA ASN A 12 -0.04 10.93 0.60
C ASN A 12 -0.63 11.35 1.95
N ALA A 13 -1.82 11.91 1.96
CA ALA A 13 -2.47 12.32 3.20
C ALA A 13 -2.72 11.16 4.18
N LEU A 14 -2.74 9.93 3.67
CA LEU A 14 -2.97 8.74 4.50
C LEU A 14 -1.67 8.05 4.92
N GLU A 15 -0.52 8.53 4.47
CA GLU A 15 0.76 7.84 4.67
C GLU A 15 1.07 7.60 6.14
N GLU A 16 0.92 8.63 6.97
CA GLU A 16 1.24 8.53 8.40
C GLU A 16 0.36 7.50 9.11
N GLU A 17 -0.95 7.56 8.88
CA GLU A 17 -1.89 6.65 9.52
C GLU A 17 -1.67 5.20 9.11
N ILE A 18 -1.47 4.97 7.82
CA ILE A 18 -1.24 3.62 7.30
C ILE A 18 0.11 3.09 7.77
N THR A 19 1.15 3.92 7.76
CA THR A 19 2.47 3.53 8.24
C THR A 19 2.42 3.15 9.72
N ASP A 20 1.73 3.93 10.54
CA ASP A 20 1.57 3.61 11.96
C ASP A 20 0.84 2.29 12.16
N PHE A 21 -0.19 2.05 11.38
CA PHE A 21 -0.92 0.77 11.39
C PHE A 21 0.02 -0.40 11.07
N MET A 22 0.82 -0.25 10.00
CA MET A 22 1.73 -1.30 9.56
C MET A 22 2.82 -1.60 10.60
N LEU A 23 3.37 -0.57 11.23
CA LEU A 23 4.40 -0.75 12.25
C LEU A 23 3.87 -1.43 13.52
N ALA A 24 2.57 -1.36 13.75
CA ALA A 24 1.91 -2.03 14.87
C ALA A 24 1.41 -3.44 14.52
N HIS A 25 1.37 -3.79 13.24
CA HIS A 25 0.83 -5.07 12.78
C HIS A 25 1.85 -6.20 12.90
N GLU A 26 1.44 -7.36 13.39
CA GLU A 26 2.33 -8.49 13.65
C GLU A 26 3.16 -8.92 12.44
N THR A 27 2.58 -8.87 11.25
CA THR A 27 3.28 -9.27 10.04
C THR A 27 3.99 -8.10 9.37
N ALA A 28 3.29 -7.00 9.15
CA ALA A 28 3.82 -5.86 8.41
C ALA A 28 4.96 -5.16 9.13
N LYS A 29 4.98 -5.18 10.46
CA LYS A 29 6.04 -4.53 11.25
C LYS A 29 7.44 -5.08 10.97
N LYS A 30 7.54 -6.25 10.34
CA LYS A 30 8.84 -6.87 10.03
C LYS A 30 9.58 -6.14 8.92
N GLY A 31 8.88 -5.38 8.12
CA GLY A 31 9.48 -4.50 7.13
C GLY A 31 8.58 -4.24 5.93
N PHE A 32 8.64 -3.03 5.45
CA PHE A 32 7.97 -2.58 4.23
C PHE A 32 8.72 -1.36 3.70
N THR A 33 8.48 -1.05 2.45
CA THR A 33 9.13 0.08 1.78
C THR A 33 8.07 1.03 1.26
N THR A 34 8.31 2.34 1.38
CA THR A 34 7.42 3.34 0.83
C THR A 34 8.15 4.23 -0.15
N PHE A 35 7.44 4.70 -1.17
CA PHE A 35 7.93 5.69 -2.11
C PHE A 35 6.79 6.61 -2.53
N ARG A 36 7.15 7.84 -2.79
CA ARG A 36 6.19 8.83 -3.27
C ARG A 36 6.15 8.77 -4.79
N ILE A 37 4.93 8.74 -5.33
CA ILE A 37 4.70 8.60 -6.75
C ILE A 37 3.63 9.59 -7.21
N ASP A 38 3.57 9.82 -8.52
CA ASP A 38 2.47 10.55 -9.14
C ASP A 38 1.51 9.52 -9.74
N GLY A 39 0.26 9.54 -9.31
CA GLY A 39 -0.78 8.72 -9.87
C GLY A 39 -1.52 9.51 -10.96
N HIS A 40 -1.83 8.86 -12.07
CA HIS A 40 -2.54 9.49 -13.17
C HIS A 40 -3.85 8.75 -13.41
N SER A 41 -4.96 9.49 -13.43
CA SER A 41 -6.29 8.91 -13.58
C SER A 41 -7.29 10.01 -13.93
N HIS A 42 -8.39 9.60 -14.52
CA HIS A 42 -9.54 10.47 -14.72
C HIS A 42 -10.47 10.46 -13.51
N ASP A 43 -10.16 9.69 -12.47
CA ASP A 43 -10.99 9.62 -11.26
C ASP A 43 -10.85 10.91 -10.45
N ALA A 44 -11.90 11.74 -10.53
CA ALA A 44 -11.92 13.04 -9.87
C ALA A 44 -11.86 12.96 -8.35
N GLU A 45 -12.27 11.84 -7.77
CA GLU A 45 -12.28 11.68 -6.30
C GLU A 45 -10.91 11.47 -5.71
N LEU A 46 -9.92 11.11 -6.54
CA LEU A 46 -8.56 10.87 -6.09
C LEU A 46 -7.69 12.13 -6.08
N ALA A 47 -8.23 13.27 -6.54
CA ALA A 47 -7.41 14.42 -6.82
C ALA A 47 -7.96 15.71 -6.19
N THR A 48 -7.05 16.64 -5.86
CA THR A 48 -7.39 18.03 -5.57
C THR A 48 -7.88 18.69 -6.87
N SER A 49 -8.46 19.90 -6.77
CA SER A 49 -8.91 20.63 -7.96
C SER A 49 -7.78 20.82 -8.96
N ARG A 50 -6.56 21.12 -8.49
CA ARG A 50 -5.41 21.29 -9.36
C ARG A 50 -4.99 19.99 -10.03
N GLU A 51 -5.01 18.88 -9.28
CA GLU A 51 -4.64 17.56 -9.78
C GLU A 51 -5.67 17.06 -10.79
N LYS A 52 -6.95 17.36 -10.59
CA LYS A 52 -8.01 16.99 -11.52
C LYS A 52 -7.76 17.55 -12.92
N VAL A 53 -7.32 18.80 -12.98
CA VAL A 53 -7.01 19.46 -14.27
C VAL A 53 -5.88 18.73 -14.97
N ARG A 54 -4.90 18.23 -14.22
CA ARG A 54 -3.74 17.51 -14.76
C ARG A 54 -3.96 16.02 -14.90
N GLY A 55 -5.04 15.47 -14.32
CA GLY A 55 -5.26 14.03 -14.26
C GLY A 55 -4.21 13.31 -13.41
N ARG A 56 -3.65 14.01 -12.42
CA ARG A 56 -2.54 13.51 -11.60
C ARG A 56 -2.80 13.74 -10.12
N ALA A 57 -2.45 12.77 -9.29
CA ALA A 57 -2.53 12.87 -7.83
C ALA A 57 -1.20 12.45 -7.20
N GLN A 58 -0.84 13.11 -6.09
CA GLN A 58 0.33 12.73 -5.31
C GLN A 58 -0.05 11.53 -4.43
N MET A 59 0.63 10.42 -4.65
CA MET A 59 0.32 9.15 -4.03
C MET A 59 1.55 8.58 -3.31
N THR A 60 1.29 7.65 -2.42
CA THR A 60 2.32 6.84 -1.79
C THR A 60 2.12 5.40 -2.24
N ARG A 61 3.21 4.75 -2.62
CA ARG A 61 3.24 3.32 -2.89
C ARG A 61 3.95 2.63 -1.73
N MET A 62 3.42 1.51 -1.29
CA MET A 62 4.01 0.71 -0.22
C MET A 62 4.12 -0.73 -0.71
N ASP A 63 5.33 -1.30 -0.60
CA ASP A 63 5.58 -2.69 -0.98
C ASP A 63 5.93 -3.49 0.27
N ILE A 64 5.31 -4.65 0.42
CA ILE A 64 5.52 -5.55 1.55
C ILE A 64 5.69 -6.96 1.01
N VAL A 65 6.81 -7.62 1.32
CA VAL A 65 7.02 -9.01 0.95
C VAL A 65 6.62 -9.90 2.13
N LEU A 66 5.71 -10.84 1.88
CA LEU A 66 5.15 -11.70 2.92
C LEU A 66 4.53 -12.94 2.25
N GLY A 67 4.03 -13.86 3.07
CA GLY A 67 3.33 -15.04 2.54
C GLY A 67 1.95 -14.68 1.99
N ASP A 68 1.45 -15.49 1.06
CA ASP A 68 0.14 -15.26 0.45
C ASP A 68 -0.98 -15.16 1.49
N GLU A 69 -1.00 -16.08 2.46
CA GLU A 69 -2.02 -16.07 3.51
C GLU A 69 -1.89 -14.85 4.43
N GLU A 70 -0.64 -14.45 4.68
CA GLU A 70 -0.38 -13.25 5.47
C GLU A 70 -0.87 -11.99 4.75
N ALA A 71 -0.76 -11.95 3.43
CA ALA A 71 -1.25 -10.83 2.62
C ALA A 71 -2.76 -10.69 2.74
N ASP A 72 -3.49 -11.81 2.66
CA ASP A 72 -4.94 -11.81 2.80
C ASP A 72 -5.37 -11.32 4.17
N SER A 73 -4.69 -11.80 5.20
CA SER A 73 -4.96 -11.42 6.59
C SER A 73 -4.68 -9.94 6.82
N LEU A 74 -3.56 -9.45 6.31
CA LEU A 74 -3.19 -8.03 6.43
C LEU A 74 -4.20 -7.13 5.72
N LEU A 75 -4.63 -7.50 4.52
CA LEU A 75 -5.63 -6.73 3.78
C LEU A 75 -6.95 -6.67 4.53
N SER A 76 -7.36 -7.78 5.14
CA SER A 76 -8.58 -7.86 5.94
C SER A 76 -8.48 -6.94 7.15
N ASP A 77 -7.36 -6.97 7.87
CA ASP A 77 -7.13 -6.14 9.05
C ASP A 77 -7.09 -4.66 8.69
N LEU A 78 -6.44 -4.34 7.58
CA LEU A 78 -6.35 -2.96 7.09
C LEU A 78 -7.74 -2.42 6.73
N ARG A 79 -8.55 -3.23 6.06
CA ARG A 79 -9.90 -2.85 5.68
C ARG A 79 -10.79 -2.61 6.91
N SER A 80 -10.61 -3.42 7.95
CA SER A 80 -11.35 -3.25 9.20
C SER A 80 -10.94 -1.98 9.92
N ALA A 81 -9.65 -1.64 9.90
CA ALA A 81 -9.14 -0.43 10.55
C ALA A 81 -9.52 0.85 9.79
N PHE A 82 -9.59 0.77 8.46
CA PHE A 82 -9.84 1.93 7.60
C PHE A 82 -10.95 1.61 6.59
N PRO A 83 -12.20 1.45 7.03
CA PRO A 83 -13.27 0.98 6.13
C PRO A 83 -13.68 1.97 5.05
N ARG A 84 -13.26 3.22 5.16
CA ARG A 84 -13.68 4.29 4.24
C ARG A 84 -12.58 4.88 3.37
N ILE A 85 -11.37 4.36 3.48
CA ILE A 85 -10.29 4.89 2.65
C ILE A 85 -10.36 4.33 1.24
N ARG A 86 -9.82 5.09 0.31
CA ARG A 86 -9.59 4.62 -1.05
C ARG A 86 -8.17 4.11 -1.15
N LEU A 87 -8.06 2.90 -1.63
CA LEU A 87 -6.78 2.23 -1.70
C LEU A 87 -6.79 1.27 -2.88
N THR A 88 -5.76 1.33 -3.68
CA THR A 88 -5.53 0.37 -4.75
C THR A 88 -4.49 -0.63 -4.27
N PHE A 89 -4.68 -1.89 -4.56
CA PHE A 89 -3.67 -2.89 -4.22
C PHE A 89 -3.55 -3.93 -5.31
N TRP A 90 -2.40 -4.57 -5.34
CA TRP A 90 -2.21 -5.79 -6.13
C TRP A 90 -1.19 -6.67 -5.44
N VAL A 91 -1.17 -7.93 -5.83
CA VAL A 91 -0.27 -8.93 -5.28
C VAL A 91 0.49 -9.55 -6.45
N SER A 92 1.81 -9.57 -6.34
CA SER A 92 2.69 -10.15 -7.34
C SER A 92 3.47 -11.32 -6.72
N PRO A 93 3.70 -12.42 -7.45
CA PRO A 93 4.51 -13.51 -6.91
C PRO A 93 5.97 -13.07 -6.75
N VAL A 94 6.61 -13.59 -5.71
CA VAL A 94 8.04 -13.36 -5.44
C VAL A 94 8.74 -14.70 -5.55
N GLY A 95 9.59 -14.86 -6.55
CA GLY A 95 10.29 -16.12 -6.79
C GLY A 95 11.39 -16.41 -5.79
N ARG A 96 12.03 -15.36 -5.28
CA ARG A 96 13.12 -15.50 -4.31
C ARG A 96 13.24 -14.24 -3.47
N PHE A 97 13.43 -14.43 -2.19
CA PHE A 97 13.61 -13.32 -1.26
C PHE A 97 14.73 -13.69 -0.28
N GLY A 98 15.59 -12.74 0.02
CA GLY A 98 16.65 -12.94 1.00
C GLY A 98 17.21 -11.62 1.48
N ARG A 99 17.99 -11.70 2.56
CA ARG A 99 18.67 -10.54 3.13
C ARG A 99 20.13 -10.90 3.35
N TRP A 100 20.99 -9.94 3.10
CA TRP A 100 22.41 -10.07 3.42
C TRP A 100 22.62 -9.48 4.82
N PRO A 101 23.36 -10.14 5.67
CA PRO A 101 23.61 -9.63 7.01
C PRO A 101 24.46 -8.36 7.01
#